data_f2461c99cdfd467092fedbb52874cc0a
#
_entry.id   f2461c99cdfd467092fedbb52874cc0a
#
_cell.length_a   1.000
_cell.length_b   1.000
_cell.length_c   1.000
_cell.angle_alpha   90.00
_cell.angle_beta   90.00
_cell.angle_gamma   90.00
#
_symmetry.space_group_name_H-M   'P 1'
#
loop_
_entity.id
_entity.type
_entity.pdbx_description
1 polymer ?
#
loop_
_entity_poly.entity_id
_entity_poly.type
_entity_poly.pdbx_seq_one_letter_code
_entity_poly.pdbx_strand_id
1 'polypeptide(L)'
;MKPGAKLRLDELLVGRGLAASRSQARALIMAGRVRLGTERLDKPGKPVDAASPVSVVEPPRFVSRGGEKLEAALKAFALDLAGAHVLDLGASTGGFTDCALQAGAASATCVDVGRAQLHAKLRADPRVANLERINARRLDQAALPRPEYDAVVMDLSFISLKVVLPAAWPRVRPGGALVALVKPQFEAGKAEADKGRGVIRDPAVREAALAAVRDFALAELPGALLLGTIPSPIAGAEGNREFLLGLRKAPVLPA
;
A
#
# COMPACT_ATOMS: atom_id res chain seq x y z
N MET A 1 25.58 -5.62 34.24
CA MET A 1 24.53 -6.35 34.97
C MET A 1 25.00 -7.79 35.17
N LYS A 2 24.80 -8.40 36.35
CA LYS A 2 25.23 -9.80 36.59
C LYS A 2 24.43 -10.78 35.73
N PRO A 3 25.05 -11.73 35.02
CA PRO A 3 24.36 -12.80 34.31
C PRO A 3 23.51 -13.61 35.26
N GLY A 4 22.27 -13.93 34.87
CA GLY A 4 21.33 -14.73 35.68
C GLY A 4 20.41 -13.94 36.60
N ALA A 5 20.52 -12.62 36.72
CA ALA A 5 19.56 -11.80 37.46
C ALA A 5 18.27 -11.63 36.64
N LYS A 6 17.16 -12.07 37.19
CA LYS A 6 15.83 -11.85 36.58
C LYS A 6 15.32 -10.46 36.94
N LEU A 7 14.99 -9.67 35.94
CA LEU A 7 14.35 -8.36 36.07
C LEU A 7 12.96 -8.39 35.47
N ARG A 8 12.09 -7.52 35.95
CA ARG A 8 10.82 -7.27 35.28
C ARG A 8 11.07 -6.69 33.89
N LEU A 9 10.27 -7.12 32.90
CA LEU A 9 10.44 -6.69 31.51
C LEU A 9 10.35 -5.16 31.36
N ASP A 10 9.40 -4.51 32.06
CA ASP A 10 9.27 -3.04 32.04
C ASP A 10 10.51 -2.32 32.62
N GLU A 11 11.14 -2.86 33.64
CA GLU A 11 12.38 -2.33 34.22
C GLU A 11 13.60 -2.58 33.33
N LEU A 12 13.65 -3.78 32.72
CA LEU A 12 14.73 -4.13 31.78
C LEU A 12 14.77 -3.19 30.57
N LEU A 13 13.61 -2.86 30.00
CA LEU A 13 13.54 -1.93 28.87
C LEU A 13 14.05 -0.55 29.22
N VAL A 14 13.68 -0.01 30.38
CA VAL A 14 14.18 1.29 30.86
C VAL A 14 15.66 1.24 31.14
N GLY A 15 16.12 0.21 31.85
CA GLY A 15 17.54 0.06 32.21
C GLY A 15 18.48 -0.09 31.00
N ARG A 16 17.95 -0.51 29.85
CA ARG A 16 18.67 -0.62 28.55
C ARG A 16 18.48 0.58 27.63
N GLY A 17 17.75 1.61 28.05
CA GLY A 17 17.44 2.76 27.20
C GLY A 17 16.48 2.47 26.04
N LEU A 18 15.81 1.30 26.05
CA LEU A 18 14.80 0.91 25.04
C LEU A 18 13.43 1.59 25.29
N ALA A 19 13.26 2.21 26.44
CA ALA A 19 12.13 3.06 26.78
C ALA A 19 12.59 4.17 27.72
N ALA A 20 12.08 5.38 27.56
CA ALA A 20 12.44 6.53 28.37
C ALA A 20 11.84 6.47 29.80
N SER A 21 10.77 5.69 29.99
CA SER A 21 10.08 5.54 31.28
C SER A 21 9.40 4.19 31.41
N ARG A 22 9.08 3.79 32.65
CA ARG A 22 8.28 2.57 32.91
C ARG A 22 6.89 2.63 32.26
N SER A 23 6.27 3.80 32.21
CA SER A 23 4.97 3.98 31.55
C SER A 23 5.08 3.69 30.04
N GLN A 24 6.11 4.23 29.38
CA GLN A 24 6.38 3.96 27.97
C GLN A 24 6.74 2.48 27.74
N ALA A 25 7.57 1.88 28.60
CA ALA A 25 7.90 0.47 28.53
C ALA A 25 6.64 -0.41 28.58
N ARG A 26 5.72 -0.13 29.52
CA ARG A 26 4.44 -0.86 29.63
C ARG A 26 3.58 -0.68 28.38
N ALA A 27 3.48 0.53 27.84
CA ALA A 27 2.75 0.80 26.60
C ALA A 27 3.31 -0.01 25.41
N LEU A 28 4.64 -0.04 25.24
CA LEU A 28 5.33 -0.83 24.21
C LEU A 28 5.05 -2.34 24.36
N ILE A 29 5.11 -2.86 25.60
CA ILE A 29 4.86 -4.28 25.89
C ILE A 29 3.41 -4.63 25.59
N MET A 30 2.45 -3.85 26.10
CA MET A 30 1.02 -4.08 25.88
C MET A 30 0.62 -3.94 24.41
N ALA A 31 1.30 -3.06 23.66
CA ALA A 31 1.16 -2.96 22.19
C ALA A 31 1.79 -4.14 21.44
N GLY A 32 2.43 -5.09 22.15
CA GLY A 32 3.08 -6.27 21.57
C GLY A 32 4.30 -5.95 20.71
N ARG A 33 4.99 -4.84 20.98
CA ARG A 33 6.16 -4.37 20.26
C ARG A 33 7.48 -4.93 20.81
N VAL A 34 7.44 -5.63 21.94
CA VAL A 34 8.63 -6.18 22.59
C VAL A 34 8.80 -7.64 22.21
N ARG A 35 10.02 -8.00 21.82
CA ARG A 35 10.41 -9.34 21.38
C ARG A 35 11.59 -9.86 22.19
N LEU A 36 11.61 -11.20 22.36
CA LEU A 36 12.79 -11.97 22.75
C LEU A 36 13.07 -12.96 21.62
N GLY A 37 13.99 -12.63 20.71
CA GLY A 37 14.12 -13.32 19.44
C GLY A 37 12.81 -13.20 18.62
N THR A 38 12.15 -14.31 18.33
CA THR A 38 10.86 -14.34 17.63
C THR A 38 9.65 -14.29 18.58
N GLU A 39 9.85 -14.56 19.88
CA GLU A 39 8.78 -14.57 20.88
C GLU A 39 8.30 -13.16 21.20
N ARG A 40 6.98 -12.94 21.12
CA ARG A 40 6.34 -11.70 21.58
C ARG A 40 6.18 -11.71 23.10
N LEU A 41 6.60 -10.63 23.73
CA LEU A 41 6.43 -10.43 25.16
C LEU A 41 5.35 -9.39 25.41
N ASP A 42 4.24 -9.79 26.07
CA ASP A 42 3.04 -8.96 26.26
C ASP A 42 2.71 -8.63 27.73
N LYS A 43 3.52 -9.15 28.67
CA LYS A 43 3.30 -8.93 30.11
C LYS A 43 4.41 -8.06 30.72
N PRO A 44 4.14 -6.79 31.11
CA PRO A 44 5.14 -5.88 31.66
C PRO A 44 5.91 -6.42 32.85
N GLY A 45 5.22 -7.19 33.72
CA GLY A 45 5.83 -7.79 34.91
C GLY A 45 6.55 -9.13 34.67
N LYS A 46 6.61 -9.65 33.41
CA LYS A 46 7.28 -10.93 33.12
C LYS A 46 8.72 -10.87 33.58
N PRO A 47 9.21 -11.81 34.42
CA PRO A 47 10.61 -11.92 34.77
C PRO A 47 11.41 -12.38 33.55
N VAL A 48 12.42 -11.62 33.15
CA VAL A 48 13.31 -11.91 32.02
C VAL A 48 14.74 -11.82 32.51
N ASP A 49 15.61 -12.70 32.04
CA ASP A 49 17.04 -12.61 32.37
C ASP A 49 17.59 -11.27 31.89
N ALA A 50 18.35 -10.62 32.76
CA ALA A 50 18.94 -9.32 32.49
C ALA A 50 19.89 -9.33 31.27
N ALA A 51 20.42 -10.48 30.85
CA ALA A 51 21.24 -10.65 29.66
C ALA A 51 20.44 -10.99 28.40
N SER A 52 19.13 -11.31 28.49
CA SER A 52 18.30 -11.71 27.36
C SER A 52 18.29 -10.65 26.24
N PRO A 53 18.38 -11.04 24.95
CA PRO A 53 18.39 -10.11 23.81
C PRO A 53 16.97 -9.60 23.50
N VAL A 54 16.44 -8.76 24.41
CA VAL A 54 15.13 -8.11 24.21
C VAL A 54 15.27 -6.95 23.23
N SER A 55 14.34 -6.86 22.29
CA SER A 55 14.26 -5.78 21.31
C SER A 55 12.87 -5.16 21.27
N VAL A 56 12.81 -3.89 20.87
CA VAL A 56 11.56 -3.18 20.57
C VAL A 56 11.43 -3.07 19.06
N VAL A 57 10.32 -3.60 18.53
CA VAL A 57 10.02 -3.53 17.10
C VAL A 57 9.34 -2.20 16.81
N GLU A 58 9.86 -1.46 15.83
CA GLU A 58 9.19 -0.25 15.36
C GLU A 58 7.82 -0.59 14.76
N PRO A 59 6.80 0.26 14.97
CA PRO A 59 5.51 0.04 14.32
C PRO A 59 5.69 0.10 12.80
N PRO A 60 4.88 -0.64 12.05
CA PRO A 60 4.83 -0.44 10.62
C PRO A 60 4.54 1.03 10.32
N ARG A 61 5.27 1.60 9.35
CA ARG A 61 5.10 3.01 8.96
C ARG A 61 3.71 3.28 8.40
N PHE A 62 3.16 2.31 7.68
CA PHE A 62 1.84 2.37 7.08
C PHE A 62 0.90 1.31 7.68
N VAL A 63 -0.41 1.50 7.56
CA VAL A 63 -1.42 0.55 8.04
C VAL A 63 -1.34 -0.82 7.37
N SER A 64 -0.67 -0.92 6.21
CA SER A 64 -0.31 -2.17 5.56
C SER A 64 0.92 -2.01 4.68
N ARG A 65 1.52 -3.14 4.26
CA ARG A 65 2.69 -3.17 3.34
C ARG A 65 2.44 -2.49 1.99
N GLY A 66 1.17 -2.31 1.60
CA GLY A 66 0.81 -1.57 0.38
C GLY A 66 1.41 -0.16 0.36
N GLY A 67 1.49 0.52 1.52
CA GLY A 67 2.08 1.86 1.61
C GLY A 67 3.51 1.95 1.09
N GLU A 68 4.33 0.91 1.32
CA GLU A 68 5.72 0.85 0.82
C GLU A 68 5.77 0.79 -0.72
N LYS A 69 4.77 0.14 -1.36
CA LYS A 69 4.67 0.08 -2.82
C LYS A 69 4.39 1.47 -3.41
N LEU A 70 3.38 2.17 -2.86
CA LEU A 70 3.06 3.51 -3.34
C LEU A 70 4.20 4.48 -3.08
N GLU A 71 4.84 4.44 -1.92
CA GLU A 71 6.00 5.28 -1.62
C GLU A 71 7.12 5.11 -2.64
N ALA A 72 7.43 3.86 -3.03
CA ALA A 72 8.42 3.59 -4.07
C ALA A 72 8.02 4.19 -5.41
N ALA A 73 6.74 4.11 -5.79
CA ALA A 73 6.23 4.73 -7.01
C ALA A 73 6.32 6.26 -6.97
N LEU A 74 5.90 6.89 -5.87
CA LEU A 74 5.98 8.35 -5.71
C LEU A 74 7.42 8.85 -5.89
N LYS A 75 8.38 8.15 -5.27
CA LYS A 75 9.81 8.47 -5.39
C LYS A 75 10.33 8.25 -6.82
N ALA A 76 10.04 7.10 -7.42
CA ALA A 76 10.58 6.73 -8.72
C ALA A 76 10.03 7.60 -9.86
N PHE A 77 8.76 7.99 -9.78
CA PHE A 77 8.07 8.80 -10.79
C PHE A 77 8.06 10.29 -10.46
N ALA A 78 8.77 10.72 -9.40
CA ALA A 78 8.83 12.10 -8.93
C ALA A 78 7.42 12.71 -8.78
N LEU A 79 6.50 11.97 -8.14
CA LEU A 79 5.13 12.42 -7.90
C LEU A 79 5.04 13.10 -6.53
N ASP A 80 4.62 14.36 -6.54
CA ASP A 80 4.26 15.10 -5.33
C ASP A 80 2.74 15.02 -5.11
N LEU A 81 2.34 14.60 -3.93
CA LEU A 81 0.94 14.54 -3.51
C LEU A 81 0.55 15.64 -2.52
N ALA A 82 1.42 16.63 -2.25
CA ALA A 82 1.10 17.73 -1.36
C ALA A 82 -0.14 18.49 -1.87
N GLY A 83 -1.19 18.56 -1.05
CA GLY A 83 -2.47 19.18 -1.39
C GLY A 83 -3.33 18.40 -2.41
N ALA A 84 -2.89 17.22 -2.87
CA ALA A 84 -3.57 16.44 -3.90
C ALA A 84 -4.86 15.78 -3.37
N HIS A 85 -5.85 15.63 -4.24
CA HIS A 85 -7.01 14.77 -4.04
C HIS A 85 -6.77 13.42 -4.73
N VAL A 86 -6.79 12.33 -3.96
CA VAL A 86 -6.42 11.00 -4.41
C VAL A 86 -7.63 10.08 -4.48
N LEU A 87 -7.73 9.29 -5.55
CA LEU A 87 -8.67 8.16 -5.66
C LEU A 87 -7.89 6.85 -5.52
N ASP A 88 -8.23 6.04 -4.52
CA ASP A 88 -7.61 4.74 -4.24
C ASP A 88 -8.58 3.61 -4.62
N LEU A 89 -8.29 2.88 -5.70
CA LEU A 89 -9.10 1.79 -6.22
C LEU A 89 -8.55 0.45 -5.74
N GLY A 90 -9.33 -0.27 -4.94
CA GLY A 90 -8.92 -1.47 -4.24
C GLY A 90 -8.21 -1.12 -2.93
N ALA A 91 -8.75 -0.17 -2.19
CA ALA A 91 -8.12 0.37 -0.99
C ALA A 91 -7.84 -0.69 0.09
N SER A 92 -8.68 -1.73 0.20
CA SER A 92 -8.54 -2.81 1.18
C SER A 92 -8.29 -2.25 2.60
N THR A 93 -7.16 -2.56 3.23
CA THR A 93 -6.77 -2.01 4.55
C THR A 93 -6.34 -0.54 4.50
N GLY A 94 -6.11 0.05 3.33
CA GLY A 94 -5.78 1.45 3.14
C GLY A 94 -4.29 1.77 3.10
N GLY A 95 -3.45 0.82 2.69
CA GLY A 95 -2.00 1.05 2.64
C GLY A 95 -1.62 2.20 1.69
N PHE A 96 -2.19 2.23 0.48
CA PHE A 96 -1.97 3.31 -0.48
C PHE A 96 -2.54 4.64 0.03
N THR A 97 -3.76 4.63 0.57
CA THR A 97 -4.38 5.80 1.20
C THR A 97 -3.52 6.37 2.33
N ASP A 98 -3.04 5.54 3.27
CA ASP A 98 -2.19 6.01 4.38
C ASP A 98 -0.88 6.63 3.87
N CYS A 99 -0.26 6.03 2.85
CA CYS A 99 0.92 6.59 2.20
C CYS A 99 0.62 7.94 1.55
N ALA A 100 -0.47 8.06 0.78
CA ALA A 100 -0.87 9.31 0.14
C ALA A 100 -1.11 10.43 1.15
N LEU A 101 -1.83 10.14 2.25
CA LEU A 101 -2.09 11.11 3.33
C LEU A 101 -0.81 11.52 4.06
N GLN A 102 0.14 10.60 4.28
CA GLN A 102 1.45 10.91 4.86
C GLN A 102 2.33 11.71 3.90
N ALA A 103 2.15 11.54 2.58
CA ALA A 103 2.77 12.36 1.53
C ALA A 103 2.09 13.73 1.32
N GLY A 104 1.14 14.11 2.19
CA GLY A 104 0.53 15.44 2.19
C GLY A 104 -0.76 15.57 1.37
N ALA A 105 -1.38 14.47 0.92
CA ALA A 105 -2.65 14.56 0.20
C ALA A 105 -3.73 15.27 1.04
N ALA A 106 -4.47 16.16 0.41
CA ALA A 106 -5.56 16.91 1.03
C ALA A 106 -6.76 16.02 1.33
N SER A 107 -7.03 15.03 0.47
CA SER A 107 -8.07 14.03 0.72
C SER A 107 -7.80 12.74 -0.06
N ALA A 108 -8.40 11.65 0.41
CA ALA A 108 -8.41 10.37 -0.29
C ALA A 108 -9.84 9.82 -0.37
N THR A 109 -10.24 9.35 -1.55
CA THR A 109 -11.47 8.59 -1.77
C THR A 109 -11.09 7.13 -1.96
N CYS A 110 -11.43 6.30 -0.99
CA CYS A 110 -11.20 4.86 -1.02
C CYS A 110 -12.38 4.16 -1.68
N VAL A 111 -12.12 3.34 -2.68
CA VAL A 111 -13.13 2.52 -3.36
C VAL A 111 -12.75 1.05 -3.25
N ASP A 112 -13.64 0.22 -2.72
CA ASP A 112 -13.44 -1.23 -2.62
C ASP A 112 -14.74 -2.00 -2.82
N VAL A 113 -14.65 -3.22 -3.38
CA VAL A 113 -15.79 -4.15 -3.49
C VAL A 113 -16.11 -4.82 -2.14
N GLY A 114 -15.13 -4.90 -1.26
CA GLY A 114 -15.22 -5.46 0.09
C GLY A 114 -16.00 -4.58 1.04
N ARG A 115 -16.11 -5.05 2.27
CA ARG A 115 -16.77 -4.33 3.37
C ARG A 115 -15.92 -4.39 4.63
N ALA A 116 -15.89 -3.27 5.37
CA ALA A 116 -15.25 -3.15 6.68
C ALA A 116 -13.75 -3.53 6.68
N GLN A 117 -13.05 -3.36 5.55
CA GLN A 117 -11.64 -3.70 5.42
C GLN A 117 -10.72 -2.54 5.82
N LEU A 118 -11.15 -1.29 5.57
CA LEU A 118 -10.33 -0.11 5.81
C LEU A 118 -9.96 0.01 7.29
N HIS A 119 -8.68 0.26 7.57
CA HIS A 119 -8.15 0.38 8.92
C HIS A 119 -8.86 1.48 9.73
N ALA A 120 -9.11 1.25 11.04
CA ALA A 120 -9.88 2.16 11.90
C ALA A 120 -9.32 3.60 11.93
N LYS A 121 -7.99 3.74 11.91
CA LYS A 121 -7.30 5.05 11.82
C LYS A 121 -7.76 5.85 10.60
N LEU A 122 -7.86 5.21 9.43
CA LEU A 122 -8.25 5.87 8.18
C LEU A 122 -9.75 6.13 8.12
N ARG A 123 -10.57 5.22 8.65
CA ARG A 123 -12.02 5.46 8.75
C ARG A 123 -12.37 6.64 9.65
N ALA A 124 -11.53 6.96 10.63
CA ALA A 124 -11.71 8.09 11.52
C ALA A 124 -11.07 9.40 11.00
N ASP A 125 -10.28 9.35 9.92
CA ASP A 125 -9.63 10.54 9.35
C ASP A 125 -10.64 11.35 8.51
N PRO A 126 -10.91 12.63 8.83
CA PRO A 126 -11.90 13.44 8.12
C PRO A 126 -11.54 13.71 6.65
N ARG A 127 -10.29 13.46 6.25
CA ARG A 127 -9.84 13.57 4.85
C ARG A 127 -10.21 12.35 4.01
N VAL A 128 -10.70 11.26 4.61
CA VAL A 128 -10.97 9.99 3.93
C VAL A 128 -12.46 9.79 3.69
N ALA A 129 -12.84 9.62 2.43
CA ALA A 129 -14.14 9.12 2.03
C ALA A 129 -14.04 7.62 1.73
N ASN A 130 -14.75 6.77 2.49
CA ASN A 130 -14.72 5.32 2.32
C ASN A 130 -15.99 4.83 1.60
N LEU A 131 -15.83 4.35 0.37
CA LEU A 131 -16.90 3.88 -0.51
C LEU A 131 -16.76 2.37 -0.71
N GLU A 132 -17.52 1.61 0.05
CA GLU A 132 -17.54 0.15 0.03
C GLU A 132 -18.57 -0.41 -0.96
N ARG A 133 -18.39 -1.67 -1.38
CA ARG A 133 -19.27 -2.39 -2.31
C ARG A 133 -19.36 -1.75 -3.69
N ILE A 134 -18.33 -1.04 -4.10
CA ILE A 134 -18.25 -0.41 -5.41
C ILE A 134 -17.28 -1.20 -6.29
N ASN A 135 -17.77 -1.61 -7.45
CA ASN A 135 -16.92 -2.26 -8.43
C ASN A 135 -16.18 -1.22 -9.27
N ALA A 136 -14.86 -1.26 -9.25
CA ALA A 136 -14.00 -0.34 -9.99
C ALA A 136 -14.21 -0.36 -11.53
N ARG A 137 -14.90 -1.39 -12.07
CA ARG A 137 -15.34 -1.40 -13.48
C ARG A 137 -16.47 -0.41 -13.79
N ARG A 138 -17.20 0.03 -12.77
CA ARG A 138 -18.40 0.85 -12.87
C ARG A 138 -18.29 2.14 -12.07
N LEU A 139 -17.15 2.81 -12.20
CA LEU A 139 -16.92 4.10 -11.53
C LEU A 139 -17.82 5.22 -12.06
N ASP A 140 -18.35 5.06 -13.26
CA ASP A 140 -19.36 5.94 -13.85
C ASP A 140 -20.67 5.96 -13.06
N GLN A 141 -21.02 4.83 -12.44
CA GLN A 141 -22.21 4.66 -11.61
C GLN A 141 -21.98 4.96 -10.12
N ALA A 142 -20.74 5.21 -9.72
CA ALA A 142 -20.40 5.49 -8.34
C ALA A 142 -20.59 6.97 -8.02
N ALA A 143 -21.23 7.26 -6.87
CA ALA A 143 -21.34 8.62 -6.33
C ALA A 143 -20.01 9.06 -5.72
N LEU A 144 -19.00 9.29 -6.56
CA LEU A 144 -17.69 9.77 -6.12
C LEU A 144 -17.81 11.23 -5.64
N PRO A 145 -17.13 11.61 -4.54
CA PRO A 145 -17.13 12.99 -4.03
C PRO A 145 -16.61 14.03 -5.04
N ARG A 146 -15.82 13.58 -6.01
CA ARG A 146 -15.23 14.42 -7.06
C ARG A 146 -15.35 13.75 -8.43
N PRO A 147 -15.54 14.53 -9.50
CA PRO A 147 -15.54 13.99 -10.86
C PRO A 147 -14.13 13.55 -11.30
N GLU A 148 -13.09 14.27 -10.86
CA GLU A 148 -11.68 14.05 -11.21
C GLU A 148 -10.76 14.21 -9.99
N TYR A 149 -9.58 13.61 -10.06
CA TYR A 149 -8.58 13.56 -9.01
C TYR A 149 -7.19 13.92 -9.55
N ASP A 150 -6.34 14.46 -8.68
CA ASP A 150 -4.94 14.77 -8.99
C ASP A 150 -4.12 13.50 -9.21
N ALA A 151 -4.43 12.46 -8.43
CA ALA A 151 -3.85 11.14 -8.59
C ALA A 151 -4.90 10.04 -8.42
N VAL A 152 -4.81 9.01 -9.26
CA VAL A 152 -5.53 7.75 -9.12
C VAL A 152 -4.52 6.66 -8.84
N VAL A 153 -4.72 5.90 -7.76
CA VAL A 153 -3.85 4.78 -7.38
C VAL A 153 -4.66 3.48 -7.37
N MET A 154 -4.04 2.38 -7.79
CA MET A 154 -4.77 1.12 -8.00
C MET A 154 -3.95 -0.06 -7.49
N ASP A 155 -4.50 -0.82 -6.52
CA ASP A 155 -3.99 -2.13 -6.05
C ASP A 155 -5.13 -3.15 -6.10
N LEU A 156 -5.50 -3.57 -7.31
CA LEU A 156 -6.62 -4.47 -7.56
C LEU A 156 -6.19 -5.94 -7.60
N SER A 157 -7.07 -6.84 -7.17
CA SER A 157 -6.87 -8.29 -7.23
C SER A 157 -7.98 -8.98 -8.00
N PHE A 158 -7.65 -10.11 -8.63
CA PHE A 158 -8.59 -10.97 -9.37
C PHE A 158 -9.23 -10.33 -10.61
N ILE A 159 -8.60 -9.30 -11.16
CA ILE A 159 -9.05 -8.60 -12.36
C ILE A 159 -7.84 -8.07 -13.12
N SER A 160 -7.90 -8.10 -14.45
CA SER A 160 -6.90 -7.42 -15.28
C SER A 160 -7.09 -5.90 -15.23
N LEU A 161 -5.99 -5.17 -15.14
CA LEU A 161 -5.99 -3.70 -15.20
C LEU A 161 -6.58 -3.18 -16.51
N LYS A 162 -6.42 -3.90 -17.63
CA LYS A 162 -6.99 -3.53 -18.93
C LYS A 162 -8.52 -3.39 -18.89
N VAL A 163 -9.19 -4.05 -17.97
CA VAL A 163 -10.64 -3.94 -17.79
C VAL A 163 -11.05 -2.72 -16.98
N VAL A 164 -10.19 -2.26 -16.05
CA VAL A 164 -10.51 -1.17 -15.10
C VAL A 164 -9.94 0.18 -15.54
N LEU A 165 -8.80 0.18 -16.22
CA LEU A 165 -8.15 1.40 -16.69
C LEU A 165 -9.09 2.32 -17.51
N PRO A 166 -9.93 1.83 -18.43
CA PRO A 166 -10.86 2.69 -19.16
C PRO A 166 -11.90 3.40 -18.27
N ALA A 167 -12.31 2.78 -17.16
CA ALA A 167 -13.23 3.40 -16.21
C ALA A 167 -12.52 4.35 -15.22
N ALA A 168 -11.26 4.06 -14.90
CA ALA A 168 -10.44 4.86 -13.99
C ALA A 168 -9.85 6.11 -14.67
N TRP A 169 -9.47 6.03 -15.94
CA TRP A 169 -8.78 7.09 -16.66
C TRP A 169 -9.56 8.42 -16.76
N PRO A 170 -10.88 8.43 -16.99
CA PRO A 170 -11.67 9.67 -16.93
C PRO A 170 -11.61 10.36 -15.56
N ARG A 171 -11.27 9.63 -14.49
CA ARG A 171 -11.16 10.17 -13.12
C ARG A 171 -9.81 10.83 -12.84
N VAL A 172 -8.84 10.69 -13.71
CA VAL A 172 -7.58 11.45 -13.66
C VAL A 172 -7.80 12.78 -14.34
N ARG A 173 -7.55 13.90 -13.63
CA ARG A 173 -7.63 15.23 -14.26
C ARG A 173 -6.52 15.41 -15.32
N PRO A 174 -6.65 16.34 -16.26
CA PRO A 174 -5.54 16.76 -17.12
C PRO A 174 -4.31 17.18 -16.28
N GLY A 175 -3.13 16.69 -16.65
CA GLY A 175 -1.89 16.87 -15.89
C GLY A 175 -1.76 15.97 -14.64
N GLY A 176 -2.82 15.27 -14.25
CA GLY A 176 -2.83 14.33 -13.12
C GLY A 176 -2.09 13.02 -13.42
N ALA A 177 -1.90 12.21 -12.40
CA ALA A 177 -1.16 10.95 -12.50
C ALA A 177 -2.03 9.73 -12.19
N LEU A 178 -1.64 8.57 -12.74
CA LEU A 178 -2.18 7.27 -12.35
C LEU A 178 -1.02 6.34 -12.01
N VAL A 179 -1.11 5.67 -10.86
CA VAL A 179 -0.17 4.61 -10.44
C VAL A 179 -0.95 3.32 -10.28
N ALA A 180 -0.59 2.29 -11.06
CA ALA A 180 -1.24 0.99 -10.99
C ALA A 180 -0.23 -0.10 -10.60
N LEU A 181 -0.63 -0.97 -9.66
CA LEU A 181 0.11 -2.18 -9.34
C LEU A 181 -0.24 -3.29 -10.35
N VAL A 182 0.70 -3.60 -11.22
CA VAL A 182 0.59 -4.68 -12.21
C VAL A 182 0.93 -6.00 -11.53
N LYS A 183 -0.02 -6.90 -11.53
CA LYS A 183 0.11 -8.25 -10.94
C LYS A 183 0.11 -9.28 -12.06
N PRO A 184 1.27 -9.85 -12.43
CA PRO A 184 1.38 -10.76 -13.57
C PRO A 184 0.39 -11.93 -13.53
N GLN A 185 0.05 -12.44 -12.34
CA GLN A 185 -0.90 -13.53 -12.17
C GLN A 185 -2.33 -13.19 -12.61
N PHE A 186 -2.68 -11.91 -12.74
CA PHE A 186 -4.00 -11.47 -13.22
C PHE A 186 -3.96 -10.92 -14.65
N GLU A 187 -2.76 -10.81 -15.25
CA GLU A 187 -2.53 -10.26 -16.58
C GLU A 187 -2.08 -11.31 -17.61
N ALA A 188 -1.34 -12.34 -17.19
CA ALA A 188 -0.73 -13.35 -18.07
C ALA A 188 -1.72 -14.40 -18.62
N GLY A 189 -3.00 -14.34 -18.19
CA GLY A 189 -4.02 -15.31 -18.57
C GLY A 189 -4.05 -16.56 -17.69
N LYS A 190 -5.21 -17.23 -17.72
CA LYS A 190 -5.50 -18.36 -16.82
C LYS A 190 -4.53 -19.52 -16.96
N ALA A 191 -4.15 -19.88 -18.19
CA ALA A 191 -3.26 -21.01 -18.44
C ALA A 191 -1.87 -20.83 -17.78
N GLU A 192 -1.31 -19.63 -17.82
CA GLU A 192 -0.02 -19.34 -17.16
C GLU A 192 -0.16 -19.28 -15.63
N ALA A 193 -1.24 -18.73 -15.12
CA ALA A 193 -1.51 -18.69 -13.69
C ALA A 193 -1.69 -20.10 -13.10
N ASP A 194 -2.41 -20.98 -13.80
CA ASP A 194 -2.69 -22.36 -13.36
C ASP A 194 -1.40 -23.21 -13.32
N LYS A 195 -0.46 -23.05 -14.27
CA LYS A 195 0.85 -23.73 -14.27
C LYS A 195 1.63 -23.52 -12.97
N GLY A 196 1.58 -22.29 -12.44
CA GLY A 196 2.30 -21.87 -11.23
C GLY A 196 1.47 -21.94 -9.94
N ARG A 197 0.25 -22.48 -9.97
CA ARG A 197 -0.70 -22.42 -8.83
C ARG A 197 -0.90 -21.00 -8.31
N GLY A 198 -1.14 -20.04 -9.22
CA GLY A 198 -1.28 -18.64 -8.90
C GLY A 198 0.03 -17.86 -8.78
N VAL A 199 1.21 -18.48 -8.94
CA VAL A 199 2.50 -17.80 -8.89
C VAL A 199 3.20 -17.83 -10.25
N ILE A 200 3.43 -16.66 -10.84
CA ILE A 200 4.19 -16.54 -12.10
C ILE A 200 5.69 -16.49 -11.78
N ARG A 201 6.40 -17.59 -12.06
CA ARG A 201 7.84 -17.72 -11.78
C ARG A 201 8.72 -17.29 -12.94
N ASP A 202 8.25 -17.49 -14.17
CA ASP A 202 9.01 -17.14 -15.38
C ASP A 202 9.15 -15.63 -15.54
N PRO A 203 10.38 -15.10 -15.56
CA PRO A 203 10.61 -13.67 -15.77
C PRO A 203 10.06 -13.16 -17.10
N ALA A 204 10.14 -13.94 -18.18
CA ALA A 204 9.67 -13.52 -19.49
C ALA A 204 8.14 -13.35 -19.50
N VAL A 205 7.39 -14.22 -18.82
CA VAL A 205 5.93 -14.10 -18.68
C VAL A 205 5.57 -12.86 -17.85
N ARG A 206 6.35 -12.56 -16.79
CA ARG A 206 6.12 -11.35 -15.97
C ARG A 206 6.33 -10.07 -16.76
N GLU A 207 7.43 -10.00 -17.51
CA GLU A 207 7.73 -8.82 -18.35
C GLU A 207 6.71 -8.68 -19.49
N ALA A 208 6.29 -9.78 -20.11
CA ALA A 208 5.23 -9.75 -21.13
C ALA A 208 3.89 -9.24 -20.55
N ALA A 209 3.54 -9.65 -19.33
CA ALA A 209 2.33 -9.18 -18.66
C ALA A 209 2.39 -7.67 -18.36
N LEU A 210 3.55 -7.17 -17.89
CA LEU A 210 3.78 -5.74 -17.69
C LEU A 210 3.68 -4.97 -19.00
N ALA A 211 4.36 -5.44 -20.04
CA ALA A 211 4.36 -4.82 -21.38
C ALA A 211 2.92 -4.75 -21.93
N ALA A 212 2.15 -5.83 -21.82
CA ALA A 212 0.77 -5.87 -22.31
C ALA A 212 -0.16 -4.85 -21.63
N VAL A 213 0.02 -4.57 -20.32
CA VAL A 213 -0.75 -3.54 -19.62
C VAL A 213 -0.28 -2.14 -20.01
N ARG A 214 1.04 -1.91 -20.07
CA ARG A 214 1.63 -0.64 -20.47
C ARG A 214 1.20 -0.25 -21.88
N ASP A 215 1.35 -1.16 -22.85
CA ASP A 215 1.07 -0.89 -24.24
C ASP A 215 -0.42 -0.67 -24.49
N PHE A 216 -1.28 -1.45 -23.80
CA PHE A 216 -2.73 -1.19 -23.75
C PHE A 216 -3.03 0.23 -23.23
N ALA A 217 -2.41 0.62 -22.11
CA ALA A 217 -2.67 1.93 -21.54
C ALA A 217 -2.27 3.08 -22.48
N LEU A 218 -1.13 2.96 -23.18
CA LEU A 218 -0.65 3.97 -24.12
C LEU A 218 -1.48 4.01 -25.41
N ALA A 219 -2.03 2.88 -25.85
CA ALA A 219 -2.85 2.82 -27.06
C ALA A 219 -4.30 3.25 -26.82
N GLU A 220 -4.90 2.85 -25.69
CA GLU A 220 -6.35 2.96 -25.48
C GLU A 220 -6.76 4.13 -24.57
N LEU A 221 -5.84 4.69 -23.77
CA LEU A 221 -6.18 5.79 -22.87
C LEU A 221 -5.82 7.14 -23.49
N PRO A 222 -6.81 8.02 -23.79
CA PRO A 222 -6.56 9.27 -24.49
C PRO A 222 -5.57 10.18 -23.73
N GLY A 223 -4.48 10.58 -24.38
CA GLY A 223 -3.47 11.46 -23.82
C GLY A 223 -2.64 10.83 -22.69
N ALA A 224 -2.56 9.49 -22.62
CA ALA A 224 -1.70 8.81 -21.66
C ALA A 224 -0.21 8.97 -22.05
N LEU A 225 0.58 9.43 -21.10
CA LEU A 225 2.04 9.53 -21.17
C LEU A 225 2.66 8.60 -20.14
N LEU A 226 3.65 7.82 -20.54
CA LEU A 226 4.37 6.92 -19.62
C LEU A 226 5.29 7.73 -18.71
N LEU A 227 5.13 7.61 -17.39
CA LEU A 227 6.12 8.09 -16.41
C LEU A 227 7.23 7.06 -16.20
N GLY A 228 6.88 5.77 -16.22
CA GLY A 228 7.81 4.68 -16.08
C GLY A 228 7.18 3.41 -15.55
N THR A 229 8.01 2.39 -15.40
CA THR A 229 7.69 1.13 -14.73
C THR A 229 8.83 0.76 -13.79
N ILE A 230 8.50 0.29 -12.59
CA ILE A 230 9.48 -0.23 -11.64
C ILE A 230 9.01 -1.55 -11.03
N PRO A 231 9.90 -2.45 -10.62
CA PRO A 231 9.51 -3.58 -9.81
C PRO A 231 8.98 -3.09 -8.44
N SER A 232 7.98 -3.79 -7.91
CA SER A 232 7.50 -3.56 -6.55
C SER A 232 8.62 -3.85 -5.54
N PRO A 233 8.84 -2.98 -4.52
CA PRO A 233 9.89 -3.19 -3.52
C PRO A 233 9.63 -4.42 -2.64
N ILE A 234 8.39 -4.88 -2.59
CA ILE A 234 7.97 -6.05 -1.81
C ILE A 234 7.19 -7.02 -2.71
N ALA A 235 7.34 -8.30 -2.43
CA ALA A 235 6.55 -9.32 -3.09
C ALA A 235 5.08 -9.24 -2.67
N GLY A 236 4.18 -9.56 -3.61
CA GLY A 236 2.78 -9.74 -3.35
C GLY A 236 2.47 -10.97 -2.49
N ALA A 237 1.19 -11.27 -2.30
CA ALA A 237 0.76 -12.51 -1.68
C ALA A 237 1.36 -13.71 -2.43
N GLU A 238 1.64 -14.79 -1.69
CA GLU A 238 2.22 -16.04 -2.25
C GLU A 238 3.57 -15.87 -2.96
N GLY A 239 4.24 -14.70 -2.82
CA GLY A 239 5.57 -14.46 -3.36
C GLY A 239 5.60 -14.00 -4.81
N ASN A 240 4.47 -13.61 -5.40
CA ASN A 240 4.44 -13.03 -6.74
C ASN A 240 5.27 -11.74 -6.82
N ARG A 241 6.08 -11.62 -7.85
CA ARG A 241 6.74 -10.35 -8.19
C ARG A 241 5.78 -9.49 -8.98
N GLU A 242 5.59 -8.28 -8.50
CA GLU A 242 4.65 -7.29 -9.03
C GLU A 242 5.41 -6.07 -9.55
N PHE A 243 4.76 -5.23 -10.33
CA PHE A 243 5.35 -4.01 -10.87
C PHE A 243 4.43 -2.81 -10.62
N LEU A 244 5.02 -1.62 -10.58
CA LEU A 244 4.30 -0.37 -10.52
C LEU A 244 4.42 0.31 -11.88
N LEU A 245 3.29 0.65 -12.48
CA LEU A 245 3.16 1.41 -13.72
C LEU A 245 2.70 2.82 -13.38
N GLY A 246 3.47 3.82 -13.79
CA GLY A 246 3.12 5.23 -13.67
C GLY A 246 2.72 5.83 -15.02
N LEU A 247 1.58 6.51 -15.05
CA LEU A 247 1.06 7.24 -16.20
C LEU A 247 0.74 8.69 -15.81
N ARG A 248 0.84 9.61 -16.76
CA ARG A 248 0.37 10.99 -16.64
C ARG A 248 -0.64 11.28 -17.74
N LYS A 249 -1.72 11.94 -17.40
CA LYS A 249 -2.66 12.45 -18.41
C LYS A 249 -2.13 13.75 -18.98
N ALA A 250 -2.04 13.84 -20.31
CA ALA A 250 -1.61 15.06 -20.95
C ALA A 250 -2.42 16.28 -20.46
N PRO A 251 -1.80 17.43 -20.21
CA PRO A 251 -2.54 18.66 -19.92
C PRO A 251 -3.40 19.06 -21.11
N VAL A 252 -4.52 19.72 -20.86
CA VAL A 252 -5.24 20.42 -21.92
C VAL A 252 -4.43 21.68 -22.26
N LEU A 253 -3.93 21.77 -23.49
CA LEU A 253 -3.28 23.00 -23.94
C LEU A 253 -4.35 24.09 -24.03
N PRO A 254 -4.06 25.29 -23.54
CA PRO A 254 -4.95 26.42 -23.78
C PRO A 254 -5.03 26.65 -25.31
N ALA A 255 -6.27 26.87 -25.77
CA ALA A 255 -6.55 27.22 -27.16
C ALA A 255 -5.94 28.58 -27.53
#